data_f2836c82df7ed0326a03e9610ba056d2
#
_entry.id   f2836c82df7ed0326a03e9610ba056d2
#
_cell.length_a   1.000
_cell.length_b   1.000
_cell.length_c   1.000
_cell.angle_alpha   90.00
_cell.angle_beta   90.00
_cell.angle_gamma   90.00
#
_symmetry.space_group_name_H-M   'P 1'
#
loop_
_entity.id
_entity.type
_entity.pdbx_description
1 polymer ?
#
loop_
_entity_poly.entity_id
_entity_poly.type
_entity_poly.pdbx_seq_one_letter_code
_entity_poly.pdbx_strand_id
1 'polypeptide(L)'
;MSAIDTGNPVGSPSDSSLATMTVTEPWLVALDIDGTILDEDGTISDAVAAQVRRLADAGHAVMLATGRSSAAALPILDRLEIAPRYVVCSNGAITMHRDVDAPLGYRREWVETFNPSEVLLSIRGHLGNARFAVEDEHGFYRYTEPIPDATIGMDSERVHFDDLLVHPATRVVVISPDHDVEDFLAVVDRMGLNRVSYAIGWTAWLDIAPDGVNKATALEKVRAALGIPRERVMAVGDGRNDIEMLLWASTGGRGVAMGESPAEVLAAASESTASVENDGLARALSSL
;
A
#
# COMPACT_ATOMS: atom_id res chain seq x y z
N MET A 1 34.24 9.39 76.36
CA MET A 1 33.99 10.64 75.62
C MET A 1 33.90 10.28 74.15
N SER A 2 32.73 10.29 73.66
CA SER A 2 32.29 9.70 72.41
C SER A 2 32.06 10.80 71.36
N ALA A 3 32.50 10.62 70.16
CA ALA A 3 32.10 11.46 69.03
C ALA A 3 31.34 10.56 68.04
N ILE A 4 30.12 10.94 67.74
CA ILE A 4 29.19 10.32 66.90
C ILE A 4 29.42 10.83 65.46
N ASP A 5 29.75 9.94 64.59
CA ASP A 5 29.84 10.20 63.12
C ASP A 5 28.45 9.98 62.47
N THR A 6 27.91 11.05 61.90
CA THR A 6 26.64 11.06 61.22
C THR A 6 26.88 10.88 59.72
N GLY A 7 26.68 9.65 59.23
CA GLY A 7 26.73 9.33 57.83
C GLY A 7 25.64 10.04 57.02
N ASN A 8 26.05 10.63 55.91
CA ASN A 8 25.24 11.27 54.90
C ASN A 8 24.57 10.19 53.98
N PRO A 9 23.27 10.24 53.69
CA PRO A 9 22.65 9.28 52.80
C PRO A 9 22.96 9.64 51.32
N VAL A 10 23.51 8.69 50.62
CA VAL A 10 23.75 8.73 49.19
C VAL A 10 22.38 8.80 48.48
N GLY A 11 22.16 9.88 47.74
CA GLY A 11 20.98 10.07 46.90
C GLY A 11 20.93 9.03 45.76
N SER A 12 19.80 8.35 45.67
CA SER A 12 19.47 7.47 44.55
C SER A 12 19.39 8.25 43.25
N PRO A 13 19.84 7.70 42.12
CA PRO A 13 19.66 8.32 40.82
C PRO A 13 18.18 8.39 40.49
N SER A 14 17.70 9.58 40.16
CA SER A 14 16.37 9.83 39.67
C SER A 14 16.15 9.06 38.35
N ASP A 15 15.20 8.15 38.41
CA ASP A 15 14.64 7.43 37.29
C ASP A 15 13.98 8.45 36.34
N SER A 16 14.72 8.90 35.32
CA SER A 16 14.14 9.71 34.25
C SER A 16 13.36 8.79 33.34
N SER A 17 12.11 8.49 33.70
CA SER A 17 11.16 7.88 32.79
C SER A 17 10.99 8.83 31.60
N LEU A 18 11.51 8.44 30.45
CA LEU A 18 11.13 9.00 29.16
C LEU A 18 9.64 8.71 28.98
N ALA A 19 8.82 9.67 29.38
CA ALA A 19 7.40 9.65 29.08
C ALA A 19 7.27 9.70 27.56
N THR A 20 6.92 8.57 26.96
CA THR A 20 6.50 8.52 25.56
C THR A 20 5.29 9.43 25.44
N MET A 21 5.46 10.58 24.80
CA MET A 21 4.36 11.50 24.50
C MET A 21 3.43 10.79 23.51
N THR A 22 2.41 10.14 24.00
CA THR A 22 1.33 9.62 23.17
C THR A 22 0.53 10.79 22.60
N VAL A 23 0.45 10.88 21.28
CA VAL A 23 -0.44 11.82 20.59
C VAL A 23 -1.87 11.54 21.07
N THR A 24 -2.51 12.54 21.66
CA THR A 24 -3.90 12.41 22.14
C THR A 24 -4.91 12.24 21.00
N GLU A 25 -4.51 12.56 19.78
CA GLU A 25 -5.36 12.55 18.59
C GLU A 25 -4.58 12.06 17.34
N PRO A 26 -4.39 10.73 17.19
CA PRO A 26 -3.59 10.19 16.09
C PRO A 26 -4.27 10.37 14.73
N TRP A 27 -3.46 10.59 13.70
CA TRP A 27 -3.87 10.53 12.29
C TRP A 27 -3.65 9.12 11.73
N LEU A 28 -4.53 8.72 10.81
CA LEU A 28 -4.24 7.66 9.87
C LEU A 28 -3.56 8.26 8.64
N VAL A 29 -2.31 7.85 8.39
CA VAL A 29 -1.51 8.30 7.25
C VAL A 29 -1.25 7.10 6.36
N ALA A 30 -1.96 7.03 5.24
CA ALA A 30 -1.86 5.95 4.26
C ALA A 30 -0.98 6.40 3.09
N LEU A 31 0.06 5.65 2.80
CA LEU A 31 1.08 5.97 1.81
C LEU A 31 1.13 4.90 0.73
N ASP A 32 1.02 5.29 -0.52
CA ASP A 32 1.42 4.41 -1.61
C ASP A 32 2.94 4.23 -1.65
N ILE A 33 3.42 3.23 -2.39
CA ILE A 33 4.85 2.89 -2.47
C ILE A 33 5.48 3.47 -3.73
N ASP A 34 5.04 3.02 -4.90
CA ASP A 34 5.68 3.29 -6.18
C ASP A 34 5.31 4.68 -6.70
N GLY A 35 6.29 5.54 -6.96
CA GLY A 35 6.05 6.93 -7.33
C GLY A 35 5.63 7.84 -6.16
N THR A 36 5.57 7.31 -4.92
CA THR A 36 5.21 8.06 -3.71
C THR A 36 6.30 7.97 -2.65
N ILE A 37 6.56 6.77 -2.10
CA ILE A 37 7.68 6.50 -1.18
C ILE A 37 8.97 6.23 -1.96
N LEU A 38 8.87 5.43 -3.03
CA LEU A 38 9.97 5.05 -3.90
C LEU A 38 9.97 5.90 -5.16
N ASP A 39 11.15 6.39 -5.54
CA ASP A 39 11.40 6.92 -6.87
C ASP A 39 11.48 5.80 -7.94
N GLU A 40 11.71 6.18 -9.20
CA GLU A 40 11.81 5.23 -10.32
C GLU A 40 12.95 4.22 -10.16
N ASP A 41 14.02 4.57 -9.46
CA ASP A 41 15.18 3.72 -9.17
C ASP A 41 14.94 2.82 -7.93
N GLY A 42 13.78 2.94 -7.28
CA GLY A 42 13.43 2.22 -6.06
C GLY A 42 14.15 2.74 -4.81
N THR A 43 14.63 3.99 -4.82
CA THR A 43 15.27 4.65 -3.69
C THR A 43 14.21 5.30 -2.79
N ILE A 44 14.48 5.37 -1.48
CA ILE A 44 13.74 6.18 -0.50
C ILE A 44 14.66 7.32 -0.11
N SER A 45 14.24 8.56 -0.28
CA SER A 45 15.05 9.71 0.16
C SER A 45 15.14 9.78 1.69
N ASP A 46 16.27 10.31 2.19
CA ASP A 46 16.46 10.51 3.63
C ASP A 46 15.38 11.41 4.24
N ALA A 47 14.89 12.39 3.47
CA ALA A 47 13.84 13.30 3.90
C ALA A 47 12.50 12.57 4.09
N VAL A 48 12.12 11.70 3.15
CA VAL A 48 10.92 10.86 3.24
C VAL A 48 11.02 9.92 4.44
N ALA A 49 12.12 9.17 4.56
CA ALA A 49 12.31 8.24 5.65
C ALA A 49 12.25 8.94 7.03
N ALA A 50 12.87 10.14 7.15
CA ALA A 50 12.85 10.93 8.39
C ALA A 50 11.43 11.38 8.77
N GLN A 51 10.63 11.85 7.80
CA GLN A 51 9.25 12.30 8.08
C GLN A 51 8.31 11.15 8.42
N VAL A 52 8.45 10.02 7.74
CA VAL A 52 7.67 8.81 8.04
C VAL A 52 7.95 8.33 9.47
N ARG A 53 9.23 8.22 9.85
CA ARG A 53 9.62 7.86 11.22
C ARG A 53 9.12 8.87 12.24
N ARG A 54 9.31 10.17 11.99
CA ARG A 54 8.84 11.23 12.88
C ARG A 54 7.37 11.10 13.23
N LEU A 55 6.52 10.85 12.23
CA LEU A 55 5.08 10.69 12.44
C LEU A 55 4.75 9.38 13.17
N ALA A 56 5.43 8.27 12.84
CA ALA A 56 5.24 7.00 13.52
C ALA A 56 5.65 7.09 15.00
N ASP A 57 6.80 7.71 15.31
CA ASP A 57 7.30 7.93 16.67
C ASP A 57 6.40 8.89 17.47
N ALA A 58 5.78 9.85 16.80
CA ALA A 58 4.78 10.72 17.40
C ALA A 58 3.48 9.99 17.75
N GLY A 59 3.27 8.75 17.29
CA GLY A 59 2.11 7.93 17.59
C GLY A 59 0.98 8.02 16.55
N HIS A 60 1.26 8.56 15.38
CA HIS A 60 0.32 8.47 14.24
C HIS A 60 0.32 7.06 13.64
N ALA A 61 -0.82 6.65 13.08
CA ALA A 61 -0.95 5.38 12.37
C ALA A 61 -0.45 5.53 10.92
N VAL A 62 0.88 5.54 10.73
CA VAL A 62 1.50 5.60 9.40
C VAL A 62 1.58 4.20 8.81
N MET A 63 1.03 3.98 7.63
CA MET A 63 0.95 2.66 7.00
C MET A 63 1.07 2.70 5.48
N LEU A 64 1.38 1.56 4.89
CA LEU A 64 1.40 1.40 3.44
C LEU A 64 0.01 0.99 2.91
N ALA A 65 -0.32 1.49 1.71
CA ALA A 65 -1.50 1.10 0.94
C ALA A 65 -1.11 0.98 -0.54
N THR A 66 -0.86 -0.24 -1.00
CA THR A 66 -0.15 -0.50 -2.26
C THR A 66 -0.81 -1.55 -3.13
N GLY A 67 -0.53 -1.49 -4.44
CA GLY A 67 -0.81 -2.56 -5.38
C GLY A 67 0.13 -3.78 -5.24
N ARG A 68 1.27 -3.62 -4.56
CA ARG A 68 2.21 -4.73 -4.35
C ARG A 68 1.61 -5.84 -3.51
N SER A 69 2.11 -7.07 -3.71
CA SER A 69 1.84 -8.19 -2.80
C SER A 69 2.40 -7.92 -1.41
N SER A 70 1.93 -8.67 -0.41
CA SER A 70 2.47 -8.58 0.95
C SER A 70 3.98 -8.89 1.00
N ALA A 71 4.44 -9.85 0.23
CA ALA A 71 5.86 -10.22 0.16
C ALA A 71 6.74 -9.08 -0.38
N ALA A 72 6.22 -8.26 -1.30
CA ALA A 72 6.93 -7.11 -1.88
C ALA A 72 6.76 -5.81 -1.06
N ALA A 73 5.68 -5.69 -0.29
CA ALA A 73 5.40 -4.50 0.52
C ALA A 73 6.10 -4.51 1.88
N LEU A 74 6.11 -5.65 2.59
CA LEU A 74 6.66 -5.73 3.95
C LEU A 74 8.14 -5.33 4.06
N PRO A 75 9.05 -5.66 3.12
CA PRO A 75 10.44 -5.21 3.16
C PRO A 75 10.61 -3.67 3.10
N ILE A 76 9.62 -2.94 2.59
CA ILE A 76 9.65 -1.47 2.58
C ILE A 76 9.50 -0.90 4.00
N LEU A 77 8.74 -1.58 4.86
CA LEU A 77 8.61 -1.20 6.28
C LEU A 77 9.96 -1.25 7.01
N ASP A 78 10.77 -2.27 6.73
CA ASP A 78 12.11 -2.41 7.31
C ASP A 78 13.03 -1.27 6.86
N ARG A 79 12.96 -0.88 5.58
CA ARG A 79 13.70 0.26 5.03
C ARG A 79 13.27 1.60 5.63
N LEU A 80 11.98 1.74 5.97
CA LEU A 80 11.41 2.92 6.63
C LEU A 80 11.61 2.89 8.16
N GLU A 81 12.03 1.76 8.72
CA GLU A 81 12.16 1.53 10.16
C GLU A 81 10.86 1.77 10.94
N ILE A 82 9.72 1.37 10.36
CA ILE A 82 8.40 1.45 10.98
C ILE A 82 7.74 0.08 11.08
N ALA A 83 6.81 -0.06 12.01
CA ALA A 83 6.07 -1.30 12.21
C ALA A 83 4.59 -1.00 12.49
N PRO A 84 3.84 -0.57 11.45
CA PRO A 84 2.43 -0.23 11.58
C PRO A 84 1.58 -1.42 12.01
N ARG A 85 0.44 -1.13 12.64
CA ARG A 85 -0.51 -2.17 13.03
C ARG A 85 -1.15 -2.87 11.82
N TYR A 86 -1.36 -2.15 10.73
CA TYR A 86 -1.95 -2.66 9.49
C TYR A 86 -1.13 -2.26 8.26
N VAL A 87 -1.19 -3.10 7.22
CA VAL A 87 -0.65 -2.82 5.87
C VAL A 87 -1.70 -3.27 4.85
N VAL A 88 -2.03 -2.42 3.90
CA VAL A 88 -2.94 -2.74 2.79
C VAL A 88 -2.11 -3.09 1.56
N CYS A 89 -2.33 -4.29 1.03
CA CYS A 89 -1.62 -4.89 -0.10
C CYS A 89 -2.60 -5.27 -1.22
N SER A 90 -2.09 -5.59 -2.40
CA SER A 90 -2.85 -6.08 -3.56
C SER A 90 -4.08 -5.22 -3.86
N ASN A 91 -3.88 -3.87 -3.90
CA ASN A 91 -4.92 -2.86 -4.10
C ASN A 91 -6.13 -2.99 -3.16
N GLY A 92 -5.91 -3.47 -1.93
CA GLY A 92 -6.97 -3.61 -0.92
C GLY A 92 -7.52 -5.03 -0.76
N ALA A 93 -7.16 -5.97 -1.63
CA ALA A 93 -7.62 -7.35 -1.52
C ALA A 93 -7.02 -8.08 -0.32
N ILE A 94 -5.84 -7.67 0.14
CA ILE A 94 -5.18 -8.24 1.33
C ILE A 94 -4.87 -7.12 2.31
N THR A 95 -5.37 -7.25 3.55
CA THR A 95 -4.94 -6.41 4.67
C THR A 95 -4.19 -7.27 5.67
N MET A 96 -2.94 -6.87 5.94
CA MET A 96 -2.08 -7.49 6.93
C MET A 96 -2.25 -6.82 8.28
N HIS A 97 -2.21 -7.60 9.36
CA HIS A 97 -2.16 -7.12 10.74
C HIS A 97 -0.85 -7.53 11.38
N ARG A 98 -0.25 -6.63 12.14
CA ARG A 98 1.00 -6.92 12.86
C ARG A 98 0.79 -8.06 13.87
N ASP A 99 1.63 -9.07 13.76
CA ASP A 99 1.68 -10.23 14.63
C ASP A 99 3.14 -10.67 14.78
N VAL A 100 3.72 -10.41 15.93
CA VAL A 100 5.15 -10.64 16.19
C VAL A 100 5.52 -12.12 16.16
N ASP A 101 4.56 -13.02 16.34
CA ASP A 101 4.75 -14.47 16.32
C ASP A 101 4.62 -15.05 14.89
N ALA A 102 4.14 -14.23 13.92
CA ALA A 102 4.05 -14.64 12.52
C ALA A 102 5.43 -14.57 11.82
N PRO A 103 5.68 -15.41 10.79
CA PRO A 103 6.98 -15.53 10.12
C PRO A 103 7.56 -14.20 9.58
N LEU A 104 6.71 -13.27 9.15
CA LEU A 104 7.12 -11.95 8.63
C LEU A 104 6.73 -10.82 9.59
N GLY A 105 6.39 -11.11 10.85
CA GLY A 105 5.88 -10.14 11.81
C GLY A 105 4.46 -9.65 11.50
N TYR A 106 3.80 -10.25 10.51
CA TYR A 106 2.45 -9.90 10.06
C TYR A 106 1.67 -11.16 9.66
N ARG A 107 0.35 -11.16 9.93
CA ARG A 107 -0.59 -12.16 9.45
C ARG A 107 -1.66 -11.51 8.58
N ARG A 108 -2.30 -12.27 7.71
CA ARG A 108 -3.47 -11.81 6.96
C ARG A 108 -4.64 -11.62 7.92
N GLU A 109 -5.26 -10.44 7.89
CA GLU A 109 -6.42 -10.11 8.72
C GLU A 109 -7.70 -10.17 7.91
N TRP A 110 -7.71 -9.47 6.76
CA TRP A 110 -8.81 -9.51 5.81
C TRP A 110 -8.28 -9.87 4.43
N VAL A 111 -8.96 -10.81 3.79
CA VAL A 111 -8.63 -11.30 2.45
C VAL A 111 -9.92 -11.34 1.65
N GLU A 112 -9.94 -10.63 0.53
CA GLU A 112 -11.06 -10.59 -0.41
C GLU A 112 -10.68 -11.36 -1.67
N THR A 113 -11.54 -12.29 -2.09
CA THR A 113 -11.29 -13.14 -3.26
C THR A 113 -12.45 -13.11 -4.24
N PHE A 114 -12.17 -13.45 -5.49
CA PHE A 114 -13.17 -13.63 -6.53
C PHE A 114 -12.81 -14.82 -7.43
N ASN A 115 -13.77 -15.25 -8.26
CA ASN A 115 -13.51 -16.24 -9.29
C ASN A 115 -12.97 -15.53 -10.54
N PRO A 116 -11.71 -15.76 -10.95
CA PRO A 116 -11.08 -15.03 -12.04
C PRO A 116 -11.45 -15.56 -13.43
N SER A 117 -12.16 -16.69 -13.56
CA SER A 117 -12.33 -17.40 -14.83
C SER A 117 -13.01 -16.57 -15.91
N GLU A 118 -14.11 -15.86 -15.59
CA GLU A 118 -14.82 -15.03 -16.59
C GLU A 118 -13.93 -13.90 -17.11
N VAL A 119 -13.26 -13.18 -16.23
CA VAL A 119 -12.40 -12.04 -16.59
C VAL A 119 -11.17 -12.49 -17.37
N LEU A 120 -10.53 -13.59 -16.95
CA LEU A 120 -9.36 -14.15 -17.64
C LEU A 120 -9.71 -14.60 -19.06
N LEU A 121 -10.83 -15.30 -19.26
CA LEU A 121 -11.30 -15.73 -20.57
C LEU A 121 -11.65 -14.55 -21.48
N SER A 122 -12.30 -13.53 -20.92
CA SER A 122 -12.62 -12.29 -21.66
C SER A 122 -11.35 -11.61 -22.15
N ILE A 123 -10.39 -11.40 -21.25
CA ILE A 123 -9.12 -10.71 -21.58
C ILE A 123 -8.32 -11.51 -22.62
N ARG A 124 -8.19 -12.83 -22.44
CA ARG A 124 -7.50 -13.70 -23.41
C ARG A 124 -8.11 -13.61 -24.80
N GLY A 125 -9.42 -13.42 -24.89
CA GLY A 125 -10.13 -13.26 -26.17
C GLY A 125 -9.78 -11.95 -26.90
N HIS A 126 -9.34 -10.93 -26.18
CA HIS A 126 -9.00 -9.61 -26.74
C HIS A 126 -7.49 -9.37 -26.85
N LEU A 127 -6.70 -9.97 -25.96
CA LEU A 127 -5.25 -9.80 -25.84
C LEU A 127 -4.54 -11.15 -25.98
N GLY A 128 -4.38 -11.61 -27.23
CA GLY A 128 -3.90 -12.98 -27.53
C GLY A 128 -2.50 -13.32 -26.99
N ASN A 129 -1.58 -12.34 -26.90
CA ASN A 129 -0.20 -12.50 -26.43
C ASN A 129 0.01 -11.95 -25.01
N ALA A 130 -1.07 -11.66 -24.27
CA ALA A 130 -0.96 -11.17 -22.93
C ALA A 130 -0.35 -12.21 -22.00
N ARG A 131 0.40 -11.72 -21.01
CA ARG A 131 0.94 -12.50 -19.90
C ARG A 131 0.02 -12.33 -18.70
N PHE A 132 -0.26 -13.43 -18.03
CA PHE A 132 -1.20 -13.48 -16.93
C PHE A 132 -0.52 -13.97 -15.67
N ALA A 133 -0.82 -13.34 -14.53
CA ALA A 133 -0.53 -13.89 -13.22
C ALA A 133 -1.75 -13.75 -12.31
N VAL A 134 -1.92 -14.70 -11.41
CA VAL A 134 -3.00 -14.75 -10.42
C VAL A 134 -2.39 -14.97 -9.05
N GLU A 135 -2.71 -14.09 -8.11
CA GLU A 135 -2.39 -14.23 -6.69
C GLU A 135 -3.56 -14.91 -5.99
N ASP A 136 -3.31 -15.97 -5.23
CA ASP A 136 -4.34 -16.62 -4.40
C ASP A 136 -4.42 -16.02 -2.99
N GLU A 137 -5.36 -16.52 -2.18
CA GLU A 137 -5.61 -16.08 -0.81
C GLU A 137 -4.41 -16.27 0.14
N HIS A 138 -3.42 -17.09 -0.26
CA HIS A 138 -2.20 -17.31 0.48
C HIS A 138 -1.03 -16.44 0.01
N GLY A 139 -1.23 -15.66 -1.06
CA GLY A 139 -0.19 -14.84 -1.69
C GLY A 139 0.74 -15.63 -2.61
N PHE A 140 0.33 -16.84 -3.00
CA PHE A 140 1.04 -17.63 -3.98
C PHE A 140 0.64 -17.20 -5.39
N TYR A 141 1.65 -16.99 -6.26
CA TYR A 141 1.43 -16.57 -7.64
C TYR A 141 1.51 -17.74 -8.61
N ARG A 142 0.52 -17.83 -9.50
CA ARG A 142 0.56 -18.66 -10.70
C ARG A 142 0.62 -17.77 -11.91
N TYR A 143 1.54 -18.02 -12.84
CA TYR A 143 1.73 -17.16 -14.02
C TYR A 143 1.97 -17.97 -15.29
N THR A 144 1.57 -17.41 -16.46
CA THR A 144 1.76 -18.07 -17.76
C THR A 144 3.16 -17.85 -18.31
N GLU A 145 3.64 -16.61 -18.29
CA GLU A 145 4.96 -16.17 -18.75
C GLU A 145 5.58 -15.24 -17.72
N PRO A 146 6.93 -15.16 -17.62
CA PRO A 146 7.60 -14.26 -16.70
C PRO A 146 7.09 -12.83 -16.85
N ILE A 147 6.64 -12.27 -15.76
CA ILE A 147 6.23 -10.87 -15.64
C ILE A 147 7.41 -10.11 -15.04
N PRO A 148 7.88 -9.03 -15.68
CA PRO A 148 8.98 -8.23 -15.18
C PRO A 148 8.50 -7.43 -13.97
N ASP A 149 8.48 -8.05 -12.79
CA ASP A 149 8.04 -7.33 -11.61
C ASP A 149 8.48 -7.94 -10.30
N ALA A 150 8.93 -7.04 -9.41
CA ALA A 150 9.13 -7.32 -7.98
C ALA A 150 7.80 -7.59 -7.23
N THR A 151 6.64 -7.45 -7.89
CA THR A 151 5.32 -7.71 -7.30
C THR A 151 4.97 -9.18 -7.23
N ILE A 152 5.59 -10.02 -8.08
CA ILE A 152 5.47 -11.48 -7.99
C ILE A 152 6.40 -11.92 -6.86
N GLY A 153 5.81 -12.34 -5.75
CA GLY A 153 6.55 -12.86 -4.59
C GLY A 153 7.42 -14.06 -4.95
N MET A 154 8.35 -14.44 -4.04
CA MET A 154 9.23 -15.59 -4.24
C MET A 154 8.48 -16.92 -4.34
N ASP A 155 7.27 -17.00 -3.77
CA ASP A 155 6.38 -18.16 -3.86
C ASP A 155 5.53 -18.09 -5.12
N SER A 156 6.05 -18.62 -6.22
CA SER A 156 5.38 -18.56 -7.52
C SER A 156 5.66 -19.78 -8.39
N GLU A 157 4.74 -20.09 -9.30
CA GLU A 157 4.84 -21.21 -10.22
C GLU A 157 4.38 -20.81 -11.62
N ARG A 158 5.14 -21.25 -12.63
CA ARG A 158 4.70 -21.13 -14.02
C ARG A 158 3.72 -22.26 -14.35
N VAL A 159 2.54 -21.91 -14.87
CA VAL A 159 1.45 -22.85 -15.16
C VAL A 159 0.87 -22.63 -16.56
N HIS A 160 0.04 -23.54 -17.02
CA HIS A 160 -0.79 -23.30 -18.22
C HIS A 160 -1.94 -22.34 -17.87
N PHE A 161 -2.41 -21.58 -18.86
CA PHE A 161 -3.50 -20.62 -18.67
C PHE A 161 -4.74 -21.25 -18.01
N ASP A 162 -5.10 -22.46 -18.37
CA ASP A 162 -6.29 -23.14 -17.87
C ASP A 162 -6.18 -23.43 -16.35
N ASP A 163 -4.97 -23.56 -15.81
CA ASP A 163 -4.72 -23.73 -14.37
C ASP A 163 -5.00 -22.44 -13.58
N LEU A 164 -4.97 -21.27 -14.24
CA LEU A 164 -5.35 -20.00 -13.62
C LEU A 164 -6.85 -19.86 -13.36
N LEU A 165 -7.69 -20.66 -14.06
CA LEU A 165 -9.14 -20.53 -14.02
C LEU A 165 -9.79 -21.21 -12.82
N VAL A 166 -9.05 -22.06 -12.09
CA VAL A 166 -9.65 -23.00 -11.13
C VAL A 166 -9.50 -22.58 -9.67
N HIS A 167 -8.75 -21.52 -9.39
CA HIS A 167 -8.50 -21.06 -8.03
C HIS A 167 -9.12 -19.69 -7.77
N PRO A 168 -9.68 -19.44 -6.57
CA PRO A 168 -10.02 -18.07 -6.15
C PRO A 168 -8.79 -17.17 -6.22
N ALA A 169 -8.98 -15.93 -6.62
CA ALA A 169 -7.92 -14.93 -6.76
C ALA A 169 -8.17 -13.74 -5.84
N THR A 170 -7.12 -13.24 -5.22
CA THR A 170 -7.10 -11.91 -4.59
C THR A 170 -6.75 -10.83 -5.62
N ARG A 171 -5.95 -11.22 -6.63
CA ARG A 171 -5.46 -10.31 -7.66
C ARG A 171 -5.20 -11.07 -8.96
N VAL A 172 -5.56 -10.45 -10.08
CA VAL A 172 -5.13 -10.86 -11.42
C VAL A 172 -4.30 -9.75 -12.02
N VAL A 173 -3.12 -10.11 -12.53
CA VAL A 173 -2.21 -9.20 -13.25
C VAL A 173 -2.18 -9.61 -14.71
N VAL A 174 -2.35 -8.63 -15.60
CA VAL A 174 -2.24 -8.83 -17.04
C VAL A 174 -1.29 -7.81 -17.62
N ILE A 175 -0.32 -8.28 -18.41
CA ILE A 175 0.59 -7.42 -19.16
C ILE A 175 0.44 -7.72 -20.64
N SER A 176 0.31 -6.69 -21.44
CA SER A 176 0.29 -6.80 -22.88
C SER A 176 1.58 -6.21 -23.49
N PRO A 177 2.54 -7.05 -23.91
CA PRO A 177 3.81 -6.56 -24.46
C PRO A 177 3.65 -5.93 -25.86
N ASP A 178 2.54 -6.16 -26.54
CA ASP A 178 2.32 -5.76 -27.92
C ASP A 178 1.56 -4.41 -28.05
N HIS A 179 1.10 -3.84 -26.93
CA HIS A 179 0.33 -2.60 -26.91
C HIS A 179 1.07 -1.50 -26.18
N ASP A 180 0.96 -0.28 -26.67
CA ASP A 180 1.22 0.89 -25.83
C ASP A 180 0.06 1.16 -24.86
N VAL A 181 0.21 2.14 -23.98
CA VAL A 181 -0.80 2.41 -22.93
C VAL A 181 -2.13 2.86 -23.53
N GLU A 182 -2.12 3.67 -24.61
CA GLU A 182 -3.35 4.22 -25.22
C GLU A 182 -4.15 3.12 -25.92
N ASP A 183 -3.49 2.29 -26.72
CA ASP A 183 -4.10 1.14 -27.39
C ASP A 183 -4.63 0.13 -26.38
N PHE A 184 -3.89 -0.11 -25.30
CA PHE A 184 -4.29 -1.00 -24.21
C PHE A 184 -5.54 -0.49 -23.49
N LEU A 185 -5.59 0.78 -23.13
CA LEU A 185 -6.79 1.43 -22.55
C LEU A 185 -8.02 1.24 -23.42
N ALA A 186 -7.88 1.50 -24.74
CA ALA A 186 -8.98 1.32 -25.66
C ALA A 186 -9.46 -0.15 -25.78
N VAL A 187 -8.56 -1.11 -25.57
CA VAL A 187 -8.94 -2.54 -25.53
C VAL A 187 -9.67 -2.84 -24.22
N VAL A 188 -9.16 -2.39 -23.08
CA VAL A 188 -9.78 -2.61 -21.75
C VAL A 188 -11.20 -2.00 -21.71
N ASP A 189 -11.38 -0.79 -22.21
CA ASP A 189 -12.72 -0.15 -22.29
C ASP A 189 -13.71 -0.99 -23.12
N ARG A 190 -13.26 -1.55 -24.25
CA ARG A 190 -14.12 -2.40 -25.08
C ARG A 190 -14.47 -3.76 -24.45
N MET A 191 -13.64 -4.26 -23.54
CA MET A 191 -13.93 -5.52 -22.84
C MET A 191 -15.14 -5.41 -21.92
N GLY A 192 -15.43 -4.20 -21.40
CA GLY A 192 -16.55 -3.98 -20.48
C GLY A 192 -16.42 -4.86 -19.24
N LEU A 193 -15.27 -4.78 -18.57
CA LEU A 193 -15.00 -5.58 -17.37
C LEU A 193 -16.03 -5.27 -16.29
N ASN A 194 -16.95 -6.20 -16.05
CA ASN A 194 -17.99 -6.10 -15.04
C ASN A 194 -17.68 -7.04 -13.87
N ARG A 195 -18.14 -6.69 -12.67
CA ARG A 195 -18.01 -7.48 -11.44
C ARG A 195 -16.57 -7.66 -10.96
N VAL A 196 -15.69 -6.73 -11.33
CA VAL A 196 -14.31 -6.61 -10.84
C VAL A 196 -13.95 -5.15 -10.73
N SER A 197 -13.08 -4.82 -9.78
CA SER A 197 -12.37 -3.54 -9.73
C SER A 197 -11.07 -3.69 -10.51
N TYR A 198 -10.66 -2.66 -11.24
CA TYR A 198 -9.38 -2.72 -11.94
C TYR A 198 -8.66 -1.37 -11.94
N ALA A 199 -7.34 -1.42 -12.02
CA ALA A 199 -6.47 -0.27 -12.21
C ALA A 199 -5.51 -0.54 -13.38
N ILE A 200 -5.14 0.52 -14.09
CA ILE A 200 -4.21 0.46 -15.21
C ILE A 200 -2.93 1.16 -14.79
N GLY A 201 -1.80 0.49 -14.97
CA GLY A 201 -0.48 0.99 -14.63
C GLY A 201 0.07 1.98 -15.66
N TRP A 202 1.32 2.39 -15.46
CA TRP A 202 2.08 3.27 -16.35
C TRP A 202 2.50 2.63 -17.69
N THR A 203 2.43 1.31 -17.76
CA THR A 203 2.64 0.52 -18.97
C THR A 203 1.35 -0.21 -19.33
N ALA A 204 1.32 -1.01 -20.39
CA ALA A 204 0.17 -1.87 -20.74
C ALA A 204 -0.04 -2.98 -19.69
N TRP A 205 -0.36 -2.56 -18.49
CA TRP A 205 -0.52 -3.32 -17.26
C TRP A 205 -1.92 -3.14 -16.70
N LEU A 206 -2.58 -4.23 -16.36
CA LEU A 206 -3.90 -4.24 -15.74
C LEU A 206 -3.84 -5.04 -14.43
N ASP A 207 -4.22 -4.40 -13.35
CA ASP A 207 -4.46 -5.00 -12.05
C ASP A 207 -5.95 -5.16 -11.82
N ILE A 208 -6.39 -6.37 -11.51
CA ILE A 208 -7.79 -6.68 -11.27
C ILE A 208 -7.95 -7.22 -9.85
N ALA A 209 -8.87 -6.63 -9.10
CA ALA A 209 -9.28 -7.02 -7.77
C ALA A 209 -10.76 -7.45 -7.76
N PRO A 210 -11.26 -8.06 -6.68
CA PRO A 210 -12.69 -8.34 -6.51
C PRO A 210 -13.53 -7.07 -6.64
N ASP A 211 -14.78 -7.22 -7.08
CA ASP A 211 -15.72 -6.09 -7.25
C ASP A 211 -15.87 -5.26 -5.97
N GLY A 212 -15.76 -3.95 -6.10
CA GLY A 212 -15.83 -3.01 -4.97
C GLY A 212 -14.61 -3.02 -4.05
N VAL A 213 -13.58 -3.82 -4.35
CA VAL A 213 -12.33 -3.85 -3.58
C VAL A 213 -11.31 -2.89 -4.20
N ASN A 214 -10.81 -1.96 -3.40
CA ASN A 214 -9.76 -1.01 -3.75
C ASN A 214 -9.06 -0.53 -2.45
N LYS A 215 -8.02 0.29 -2.58
CA LYS A 215 -7.28 0.82 -1.42
C LYS A 215 -8.20 1.55 -0.43
N ALA A 216 -9.18 2.31 -0.90
CA ALA A 216 -10.11 3.06 -0.06
C ALA A 216 -11.00 2.16 0.80
N THR A 217 -11.56 1.10 0.22
CA THR A 217 -12.44 0.17 0.95
C THR A 217 -11.70 -0.60 2.04
N ALA A 218 -10.44 -0.97 1.80
CA ALA A 218 -9.58 -1.59 2.80
C ALA A 218 -9.19 -0.58 3.90
N LEU A 219 -8.80 0.64 3.52
CA LEU A 219 -8.43 1.70 4.46
C LEU A 219 -9.62 2.14 5.34
N GLU A 220 -10.85 2.12 4.83
CA GLU A 220 -12.04 2.41 5.66
C GLU A 220 -12.21 1.35 6.75
N LYS A 221 -11.98 0.06 6.46
CA LYS A 221 -11.99 -1.01 7.47
C LYS A 221 -10.90 -0.77 8.52
N VAL A 222 -9.68 -0.42 8.08
CA VAL A 222 -8.56 -0.11 8.99
C VAL A 222 -8.87 1.10 9.85
N ARG A 223 -9.35 2.21 9.25
CA ARG A 223 -9.72 3.44 9.97
C ARG A 223 -10.73 3.14 11.08
N ALA A 224 -11.78 2.38 10.75
CA ALA A 224 -12.82 1.99 11.70
C ALA A 224 -12.27 1.12 12.83
N ALA A 225 -11.40 0.14 12.51
CA ALA A 225 -10.75 -0.72 13.49
C ALA A 225 -9.79 0.04 14.43
N LEU A 226 -9.19 1.13 13.95
CA LEU A 226 -8.33 2.03 14.75
C LEU A 226 -9.14 3.09 15.52
N GLY A 227 -10.43 3.27 15.22
CA GLY A 227 -11.27 4.30 15.83
C GLY A 227 -10.86 5.73 15.44
N ILE A 228 -10.19 5.91 14.32
CA ILE A 228 -9.72 7.23 13.85
C ILE A 228 -10.86 7.92 13.08
N PRO A 229 -11.22 9.17 13.41
CA PRO A 229 -12.25 9.90 12.69
C PRO A 229 -11.77 10.29 11.27
N ARG A 230 -12.70 10.53 10.34
CA ARG A 230 -12.38 10.84 8.94
C ARG A 230 -11.57 12.13 8.78
N GLU A 231 -11.79 13.08 9.64
CA GLU A 231 -11.10 14.38 9.65
C GLU A 231 -9.60 14.26 9.96
N ARG A 232 -9.18 13.08 10.43
CA ARG A 232 -7.77 12.77 10.72
C ARG A 232 -7.23 11.65 9.84
N VAL A 233 -7.62 11.67 8.59
CA VAL A 233 -7.08 10.80 7.57
C VAL A 233 -6.26 11.62 6.60
N MET A 234 -5.08 11.14 6.27
CA MET A 234 -4.25 11.61 5.16
C MET A 234 -3.89 10.41 4.29
N ALA A 235 -4.11 10.54 3.00
CA ALA A 235 -3.64 9.55 2.03
C ALA A 235 -2.79 10.24 0.97
N VAL A 236 -1.69 9.62 0.58
CA VAL A 236 -0.76 10.14 -0.44
C VAL A 236 -0.53 9.07 -1.50
N GLY A 237 -0.62 9.44 -2.78
CA GLY A 237 -0.43 8.56 -3.91
C GLY A 237 -0.19 9.31 -5.21
N ASP A 238 0.19 8.59 -6.27
CA ASP A 238 0.54 9.16 -7.58
C ASP A 238 -0.20 8.49 -8.74
N GLY A 239 -0.63 7.23 -8.56
CA GLY A 239 -1.14 6.39 -9.62
C GLY A 239 -2.67 6.35 -9.75
N ARG A 240 -3.16 5.79 -10.87
CA ARG A 240 -4.59 5.60 -11.10
C ARG A 240 -5.27 4.71 -10.07
N ASN A 241 -4.53 3.76 -9.49
CA ASN A 241 -4.99 2.90 -8.40
C ASN A 241 -5.14 3.62 -7.05
N ASP A 242 -4.75 4.90 -6.97
CA ASP A 242 -4.92 5.75 -5.79
C ASP A 242 -6.16 6.64 -5.86
N ILE A 243 -6.81 6.73 -7.02
CA ILE A 243 -7.94 7.65 -7.24
C ILE A 243 -9.00 7.50 -6.14
N GLU A 244 -9.46 6.27 -5.89
CA GLU A 244 -10.47 6.01 -4.87
C GLU A 244 -9.95 6.32 -3.46
N MET A 245 -8.69 6.03 -3.18
CA MET A 245 -8.05 6.33 -1.90
C MET A 245 -7.96 7.84 -1.66
N LEU A 246 -7.54 8.60 -2.67
CA LEU A 246 -7.45 10.06 -2.60
C LEU A 246 -8.82 10.71 -2.45
N LEU A 247 -9.81 10.29 -3.25
CA LEU A 247 -11.20 10.74 -3.11
C LEU A 247 -11.76 10.45 -1.72
N TRP A 248 -11.55 9.21 -1.21
CA TRP A 248 -11.99 8.80 0.11
C TRP A 248 -11.37 9.66 1.22
N ALA A 249 -10.07 9.91 1.16
CA ALA A 249 -9.39 10.75 2.13
C ALA A 249 -9.83 12.22 2.04
N SER A 250 -10.06 12.73 0.83
CA SER A 250 -10.52 14.10 0.59
C SER A 250 -11.93 14.41 1.14
N THR A 251 -12.75 13.39 1.42
CA THR A 251 -14.14 13.57 1.89
C THR A 251 -14.25 14.09 3.32
N GLY A 252 -13.19 14.26 4.04
CA GLY A 252 -13.21 14.78 5.42
C GLY A 252 -11.83 15.09 5.95
N GLY A 253 -10.83 14.38 5.42
CA GLY A 253 -9.43 14.53 5.71
C GLY A 253 -8.67 15.13 4.52
N ARG A 254 -7.53 14.54 4.19
CA ARG A 254 -6.58 15.05 3.19
C ARG A 254 -6.20 13.96 2.20
N GLY A 255 -6.57 14.09 0.94
CA GLY A 255 -6.05 13.32 -0.18
C GLY A 255 -5.00 14.14 -0.90
N VAL A 256 -3.78 13.68 -0.98
CA VAL A 256 -2.63 14.40 -1.54
C VAL A 256 -2.08 13.64 -2.74
N ALA A 257 -2.13 14.24 -3.91
CA ALA A 257 -1.52 13.70 -5.13
C ALA A 257 -0.07 14.17 -5.27
N MET A 258 0.82 13.27 -5.71
CA MET A 258 2.19 13.62 -6.07
C MET A 258 2.21 14.54 -7.29
N GLY A 259 3.26 15.34 -7.44
CA GLY A 259 3.30 16.40 -8.46
C GLY A 259 3.33 15.91 -9.90
N GLU A 260 3.84 14.71 -10.16
CA GLU A 260 3.90 14.03 -11.46
C GLU A 260 2.65 13.25 -11.82
N SER A 261 1.67 13.15 -10.90
CA SER A 261 0.44 12.38 -11.10
C SER A 261 -0.32 12.79 -12.37
N PRO A 262 -1.01 11.85 -13.05
CA PRO A 262 -1.92 12.16 -14.14
C PRO A 262 -3.04 13.11 -13.73
N ALA A 263 -3.62 13.82 -14.70
CA ALA A 263 -4.65 14.82 -14.46
C ALA A 263 -5.86 14.29 -13.69
N GLU A 264 -6.29 13.06 -13.95
CA GLU A 264 -7.38 12.40 -13.26
C GLU A 264 -7.06 12.09 -11.80
N VAL A 265 -5.81 11.78 -11.47
CA VAL A 265 -5.34 11.54 -10.09
C VAL A 265 -5.27 12.86 -9.33
N LEU A 266 -4.72 13.91 -9.96
CA LEU A 266 -4.71 15.27 -9.40
C LEU A 266 -6.13 15.77 -9.12
N ALA A 267 -7.09 15.48 -10.01
CA ALA A 267 -8.49 15.86 -9.83
C ALA A 267 -9.20 15.11 -8.69
N ALA A 268 -8.73 13.93 -8.30
CA ALA A 268 -9.27 13.13 -7.21
C ALA A 268 -8.79 13.59 -5.83
N ALA A 269 -7.68 14.30 -5.76
CA ALA A 269 -7.08 14.77 -4.52
C ALA A 269 -7.64 16.13 -4.08
N SER A 270 -7.64 16.40 -2.78
CA SER A 270 -7.91 17.73 -2.23
C SER A 270 -6.70 18.67 -2.29
N GLU A 271 -5.50 18.08 -2.40
CA GLU A 271 -4.22 18.78 -2.39
C GLU A 271 -3.24 18.11 -3.35
N SER A 272 -2.22 18.84 -3.78
CA SER A 272 -1.07 18.28 -4.47
C SER A 272 0.22 18.73 -3.79
N THR A 273 1.27 17.92 -3.96
CA THR A 273 2.61 18.21 -3.45
C THR A 273 3.62 18.28 -4.59
N ALA A 274 4.92 18.32 -4.30
CA ALA A 274 5.96 18.22 -5.31
C ALA A 274 6.08 16.77 -5.84
N SER A 275 6.91 16.57 -6.87
CA SER A 275 7.20 15.23 -7.39
C SER A 275 8.01 14.38 -6.39
N VAL A 276 8.07 13.07 -6.63
CA VAL A 276 8.86 12.13 -5.81
C VAL A 276 10.33 12.54 -5.80
N GLU A 277 10.89 12.94 -6.94
CA GLU A 277 12.28 13.43 -7.06
C GLU A 277 12.56 14.72 -6.27
N ASN A 278 11.52 15.50 -5.96
CA ASN A 278 11.59 16.74 -5.21
C ASN A 278 11.10 16.63 -3.77
N ASP A 279 11.16 15.41 -3.19
CA ASP A 279 10.74 15.12 -1.82
C ASP A 279 9.27 15.49 -1.53
N GLY A 280 8.37 15.30 -2.53
CA GLY A 280 6.97 15.67 -2.44
C GLY A 280 6.28 15.06 -1.23
N LEU A 281 6.50 13.76 -0.96
CA LEU A 281 5.96 13.09 0.21
C LEU A 281 6.45 13.72 1.51
N ALA A 282 7.75 13.99 1.64
CA ALA A 282 8.29 14.60 2.85
C ALA A 282 7.68 15.99 3.11
N ARG A 283 7.46 16.78 2.05
CA ARG A 283 6.77 18.08 2.16
C ARG A 283 5.34 17.94 2.64
N ALA A 284 4.58 17.00 2.06
CA ALA A 284 3.21 16.74 2.49
C ALA A 284 3.15 16.32 3.97
N LEU A 285 4.01 15.39 4.40
CA LEU A 285 4.06 14.90 5.77
C LEU A 285 4.52 15.94 6.80
N SER A 286 5.34 16.93 6.40
CA SER A 286 5.83 17.97 7.29
C SER A 286 4.74 18.90 7.84
N SER A 287 3.54 18.86 7.25
CA SER A 287 2.39 19.66 7.67
C SER A 287 1.55 19.00 8.78
N LEU A 288 1.84 17.76 9.17
CA LEU A 288 1.32 17.05 10.35
C LEU A 288 2.33 17.11 11.49
#